data_27f65b14b8aa3424cdc17c3a061ee691
#
_entry.id   27f65b14b8aa3424cdc17c3a061ee691
#
_cell.length_a   1.000
_cell.length_b   1.000
_cell.length_c   1.000
_cell.angle_alpha   90.00
_cell.angle_beta   90.00
_cell.angle_gamma   90.00
#
_symmetry.space_group_name_H-M   'P 1'
#
loop_
_entity.id
_entity.type
_entity.pdbx_description
1 polymer ?
#
loop_
_entity_poly.entity_id
_entity_poly.type
_entity_poly.pdbx_seq_one_letter_code
_entity_poly.pdbx_strand_id
1 'polypeptide(L)'
;MENKLREYAKLLIEVGLNIQKGQTVVIRCPVECAFFARLCASAAYDVGCREVVMRWTDDYMNRERFLRADDSVFDVFPAWQAEMLNGYADEGAAFLNISACDPEALLGVDPDRLTRASRSETAIQPYVNAVMSNGCPWCVASVPIPSWVKKVFPDLPEQEAMDRLWDAIFTSVRISGDGDAVARWREHTALLRSRVDKLNALHFESLYYENSLGTRLNIRLPEKHVWSGGSNLCRAGYSFVANMPTEEVFTAPLREGIDGVVYSAMPLVHNGNIIENFHFVIKDGRIVDVHAEKGEDILRAAIAEDEGASYFGEVALVPYDSPISNQKILFYNTLFDENAACHLAFGEAYPECVEGGEAMSTEERKAAGLNDSNTHVDFMIGTSDLSIIGTTKDGREVPVFVNGNFAL
;
A
#
# COMPACT_ATOMS: atom_id res chain seq x y z
N MET A 1 26.01 6.47 -6.11
CA MET A 1 25.28 5.57 -5.19
C MET A 1 25.22 6.11 -3.76
N GLU A 2 26.32 6.29 -3.03
CA GLU A 2 26.31 6.66 -1.60
C GLU A 2 25.50 7.93 -1.28
N ASN A 3 25.66 9.00 -2.06
CA ASN A 3 24.87 10.23 -1.87
C ASN A 3 23.37 10.00 -2.04
N LYS A 4 22.95 9.22 -3.06
CA LYS A 4 21.54 8.89 -3.27
C LYS A 4 20.97 8.06 -2.09
N LEU A 5 21.75 7.13 -1.54
CA LEU A 5 21.33 6.33 -0.37
C LEU A 5 21.16 7.20 0.89
N ARG A 6 22.07 8.14 1.13
CA ARG A 6 21.94 9.09 2.25
C ARG A 6 20.75 10.03 2.06
N GLU A 7 20.54 10.51 0.84
CA GLU A 7 19.37 11.34 0.51
C GLU A 7 18.07 10.57 0.70
N TYR A 8 18.03 9.27 0.31
CA TYR A 8 16.86 8.40 0.55
C TYR A 8 16.59 8.20 2.03
N ALA A 9 17.61 7.85 2.82
CA ALA A 9 17.46 7.71 4.26
C ALA A 9 16.96 9.01 4.93
N LYS A 10 17.52 10.16 4.53
CA LYS A 10 17.07 11.47 5.02
C LYS A 10 15.60 11.74 4.64
N LEU A 11 15.19 11.43 3.41
CA LEU A 11 13.83 11.59 2.92
C LEU A 11 12.84 10.77 3.77
N LEU A 12 13.14 9.50 4.05
CA LEU A 12 12.30 8.64 4.86
C LEU A 12 12.11 9.16 6.29
N ILE A 13 13.15 9.76 6.87
CA ILE A 13 13.12 10.29 8.24
C ILE A 13 12.43 11.66 8.30
N GLU A 14 12.74 12.58 7.39
CA GLU A 14 12.26 13.96 7.45
C GLU A 14 10.88 14.18 6.82
N VAL A 15 10.51 13.35 5.84
CA VAL A 15 9.23 13.45 5.13
C VAL A 15 8.37 12.21 5.38
N GLY A 16 8.94 11.01 5.19
CA GLY A 16 8.24 9.76 5.43
C GLY A 16 7.67 9.69 6.83
N LEU A 17 8.50 9.69 7.82
CA LEU A 17 8.09 9.66 9.24
C LEU A 17 7.88 11.05 9.84
N ASN A 18 8.51 12.09 9.29
CA ASN A 18 8.54 13.44 9.86
C ASN A 18 8.89 13.41 11.37
N ILE A 19 10.04 12.80 11.67
CA ILE A 19 10.46 12.52 13.06
C ILE A 19 10.54 13.79 13.88
N GLN A 20 9.90 13.76 15.04
CA GLN A 20 9.93 14.84 16.00
C GLN A 20 11.08 14.65 17.00
N LYS A 21 11.62 15.76 17.49
CA LYS A 21 12.71 15.75 18.48
C LYS A 21 12.29 14.97 19.74
N GLY A 22 13.12 14.02 20.15
CA GLY A 22 12.86 13.19 21.31
C GLY A 22 11.92 12.00 21.06
N GLN A 23 11.47 11.78 19.81
CA GLN A 23 10.63 10.64 19.45
C GLN A 23 11.49 9.37 19.24
N THR A 24 10.96 8.21 19.63
CA THR A 24 11.57 6.90 19.34
C THR A 24 11.22 6.47 17.93
N VAL A 25 12.17 5.84 17.21
CA VAL A 25 11.97 5.27 15.88
C VAL A 25 12.17 3.75 15.96
N VAL A 26 11.19 2.98 15.52
CA VAL A 26 11.28 1.53 15.37
C VAL A 26 11.48 1.21 13.89
N ILE A 27 12.60 0.62 13.52
CA ILE A 27 12.91 0.24 12.14
C ILE A 27 12.80 -1.28 11.99
N ARG A 28 11.82 -1.75 11.22
CA ARG A 28 11.77 -3.12 10.73
C ARG A 28 12.56 -3.20 9.43
N CYS A 29 13.51 -4.14 9.36
CA CYS A 29 14.40 -4.24 8.21
C CYS A 29 14.89 -5.67 8.01
N PRO A 30 14.93 -6.21 6.77
CA PRO A 30 15.65 -7.43 6.46
C PRO A 30 17.14 -7.31 6.77
N VAL A 31 17.76 -8.37 7.26
CA VAL A 31 19.18 -8.38 7.63
C VAL A 31 20.08 -8.03 6.45
N GLU A 32 19.70 -8.38 5.23
CA GLU A 32 20.41 -8.06 3.99
C GLU A 32 20.47 -6.55 3.75
N CYS A 33 19.48 -5.79 4.23
CA CYS A 33 19.36 -4.35 4.09
C CYS A 33 19.94 -3.56 5.27
N ALA A 34 20.68 -4.21 6.18
CA ALA A 34 21.23 -3.59 7.38
C ALA A 34 22.10 -2.35 7.11
N PHE A 35 22.78 -2.30 5.96
CA PHE A 35 23.55 -1.12 5.55
C PHE A 35 22.67 0.11 5.41
N PHE A 36 21.48 -0.03 4.84
CA PHE A 36 20.53 1.07 4.64
C PHE A 36 19.83 1.46 5.94
N ALA A 37 19.44 0.49 6.76
CA ALA A 37 18.89 0.77 8.09
C ALA A 37 19.83 1.61 8.96
N ARG A 38 21.16 1.39 8.86
CA ARG A 38 22.17 2.22 9.56
C ARG A 38 22.18 3.67 9.05
N LEU A 39 21.96 3.90 7.77
CA LEU A 39 21.83 5.27 7.22
C LEU A 39 20.55 5.94 7.73
N CYS A 40 19.43 5.21 7.77
CA CYS A 40 18.18 5.71 8.37
C CYS A 40 18.35 6.05 9.86
N ALA A 41 19.03 5.17 10.62
CA ALA A 41 19.32 5.42 12.02
C ALA A 41 20.19 6.67 12.23
N SER A 42 21.23 6.85 11.41
CA SER A 42 22.05 8.07 11.44
C SER A 42 21.22 9.31 11.17
N ALA A 43 20.41 9.30 10.11
CA ALA A 43 19.52 10.42 9.78
C ALA A 43 18.51 10.72 10.89
N ALA A 44 17.98 9.67 11.57
CA ALA A 44 17.07 9.85 12.71
C ALA A 44 17.74 10.55 13.90
N TYR A 45 18.99 10.17 14.22
CA TYR A 45 19.74 10.85 15.28
C TYR A 45 20.12 12.30 14.88
N ASP A 46 20.40 12.56 13.59
CA ASP A 46 20.72 13.92 13.10
C ASP A 46 19.53 14.88 13.30
N VAL A 47 18.29 14.42 13.20
CA VAL A 47 17.08 15.24 13.49
C VAL A 47 16.71 15.25 14.98
N GLY A 48 17.45 14.52 15.81
CA GLY A 48 17.30 14.54 17.28
C GLY A 48 16.25 13.56 17.80
N CYS A 49 16.08 12.40 17.18
CA CYS A 49 15.27 11.32 17.78
C CYS A 49 15.85 10.90 19.14
N ARG A 50 15.01 10.34 20.00
CA ARG A 50 15.42 9.82 21.31
C ARG A 50 16.26 8.55 21.19
N GLU A 51 15.78 7.62 20.36
CA GLU A 51 16.37 6.28 20.20
C GLU A 51 15.90 5.66 18.91
N VAL A 52 16.75 4.81 18.32
CA VAL A 52 16.40 3.91 17.19
C VAL A 52 16.42 2.47 17.67
N VAL A 53 15.27 1.80 17.53
CA VAL A 53 15.07 0.39 17.89
C VAL A 53 15.02 -0.43 16.61
N MET A 54 15.81 -1.49 16.52
CA MET A 54 15.86 -2.34 15.33
C MET A 54 15.05 -3.61 15.51
N ARG A 55 14.18 -3.91 14.55
CA ARG A 55 13.47 -5.18 14.39
C ARG A 55 13.95 -5.85 13.10
N TRP A 56 14.88 -6.77 13.22
CA TRP A 56 15.41 -7.50 12.07
C TRP A 56 14.45 -8.59 11.61
N THR A 57 14.35 -8.77 10.29
CA THR A 57 13.67 -9.88 9.63
C THR A 57 14.64 -10.62 8.73
N ASP A 58 14.33 -11.88 8.43
CA ASP A 58 15.15 -12.75 7.59
C ASP A 58 14.20 -13.73 6.89
N ASP A 59 14.05 -13.60 5.59
CA ASP A 59 13.09 -14.40 4.80
C ASP A 59 13.52 -15.86 4.75
N TYR A 60 14.82 -16.13 4.70
CA TYR A 60 15.34 -17.50 4.74
C TYR A 60 14.98 -18.18 6.05
N MET A 61 15.26 -17.53 7.19
CA MET A 61 14.94 -18.08 8.51
C MET A 61 13.43 -18.19 8.73
N ASN A 62 12.65 -17.25 8.20
CA ASN A 62 11.19 -17.30 8.25
C ASN A 62 10.65 -18.50 7.45
N ARG A 63 11.18 -18.74 6.25
CA ARG A 63 10.84 -19.92 5.45
C ARG A 63 11.21 -21.23 6.17
N GLU A 64 12.42 -21.34 6.71
CA GLU A 64 12.85 -22.51 7.48
C GLU A 64 11.93 -22.78 8.68
N ARG A 65 11.49 -21.71 9.37
CA ARG A 65 10.50 -21.81 10.45
C ARG A 65 9.18 -22.40 9.94
N PHE A 66 8.63 -21.90 8.83
CA PHE A 66 7.37 -22.41 8.27
C PHE A 66 7.47 -23.86 7.78
N LEU A 67 8.63 -24.29 7.31
CA LEU A 67 8.84 -25.65 6.81
C LEU A 67 9.11 -26.67 7.94
N ARG A 68 9.75 -26.26 9.04
CA ARG A 68 10.37 -27.21 9.98
C ARG A 68 9.93 -27.06 11.44
N ALA A 69 9.37 -25.93 11.83
CA ALA A 69 8.97 -25.74 13.22
C ALA A 69 7.79 -26.63 13.59
N ASP A 70 7.62 -26.86 14.89
CA ASP A 70 6.44 -27.53 15.44
C ASP A 70 5.19 -26.69 15.16
N ASP A 71 4.09 -27.35 14.83
CA ASP A 71 2.84 -26.70 14.44
C ASP A 71 2.29 -25.75 15.51
N SER A 72 2.51 -26.04 16.78
CA SER A 72 2.03 -25.22 17.90
C SER A 72 2.61 -23.80 17.93
N VAL A 73 3.76 -23.57 17.27
CA VAL A 73 4.38 -22.24 17.25
C VAL A 73 3.64 -21.25 16.35
N PHE A 74 2.75 -21.73 15.46
CA PHE A 74 1.97 -20.88 14.58
C PHE A 74 0.67 -20.38 15.22
N ASP A 75 0.26 -20.97 16.34
CA ASP A 75 -0.94 -20.55 17.07
C ASP A 75 -0.67 -19.44 18.09
N VAL A 76 0.59 -19.11 18.33
CA VAL A 76 0.97 -18.18 19.39
C VAL A 76 1.95 -17.14 18.87
N PHE A 77 1.55 -15.87 18.96
CA PHE A 77 2.47 -14.76 18.75
C PHE A 77 3.33 -14.56 20.00
N PRO A 78 4.68 -14.41 19.87
CA PRO A 78 5.54 -14.28 21.04
C PRO A 78 5.22 -13.05 21.88
N ALA A 79 4.91 -13.22 23.17
CA ALA A 79 4.46 -12.15 24.05
C ALA A 79 5.44 -10.97 24.10
N TRP A 80 6.75 -11.24 24.16
CA TRP A 80 7.77 -10.18 24.19
C TRP A 80 7.76 -9.30 22.90
N GLN A 81 7.42 -9.87 21.74
CA GLN A 81 7.26 -9.09 20.50
C GLN A 81 5.99 -8.25 20.53
N ALA A 82 4.90 -8.81 21.06
CA ALA A 82 3.66 -8.09 21.22
C ALA A 82 3.81 -6.91 22.18
N GLU A 83 4.43 -7.13 23.34
CA GLU A 83 4.73 -6.09 24.33
C GLU A 83 5.60 -4.98 23.74
N MET A 84 6.61 -5.32 22.94
CA MET A 84 7.47 -4.35 22.28
C MET A 84 6.68 -3.47 21.29
N LEU A 85 5.92 -4.08 20.38
CA LEU A 85 5.21 -3.33 19.35
C LEU A 85 4.08 -2.48 19.92
N ASN A 86 3.26 -3.08 20.80
CA ASN A 86 2.16 -2.38 21.44
C ASN A 86 2.68 -1.25 22.36
N GLY A 87 3.76 -1.48 23.12
CA GLY A 87 4.34 -0.48 24.00
C GLY A 87 4.90 0.72 23.24
N TYR A 88 5.67 0.49 22.16
CA TYR A 88 6.16 1.62 21.35
C TYR A 88 5.04 2.36 20.62
N ALA A 89 3.98 1.68 20.19
CA ALA A 89 2.81 2.34 19.61
C ALA A 89 2.09 3.24 20.65
N ASP A 90 1.92 2.74 21.87
CA ASP A 90 1.33 3.51 22.98
C ASP A 90 2.18 4.75 23.37
N GLU A 91 3.51 4.64 23.26
CA GLU A 91 4.43 5.76 23.48
C GLU A 91 4.46 6.76 22.30
N GLY A 92 3.77 6.50 21.19
CA GLY A 92 3.78 7.36 20.00
C GLY A 92 5.10 7.30 19.22
N ALA A 93 5.78 6.16 19.23
CA ALA A 93 6.96 5.92 18.39
C ALA A 93 6.60 5.98 16.89
N ALA A 94 7.59 6.29 16.07
CA ALA A 94 7.47 6.23 14.61
C ALA A 94 7.97 4.89 14.09
N PHE A 95 7.30 4.33 13.07
CA PHE A 95 7.59 3.01 12.54
C PHE A 95 8.04 3.07 11.07
N LEU A 96 9.31 2.75 10.81
CA LEU A 96 9.83 2.57 9.45
C LEU A 96 9.85 1.07 9.11
N ASN A 97 9.16 0.71 8.04
CA ASN A 97 9.20 -0.63 7.47
C ASN A 97 9.99 -0.64 6.16
N ILE A 98 11.17 -1.22 6.15
CA ILE A 98 11.93 -1.48 4.93
C ILE A 98 11.45 -2.82 4.38
N SER A 99 10.65 -2.75 3.33
CA SER A 99 10.10 -3.91 2.62
C SER A 99 11.08 -4.31 1.52
N ALA A 100 11.76 -5.43 1.73
CA ALA A 100 12.61 -6.06 0.74
C ALA A 100 12.47 -7.56 0.93
N CYS A 101 11.67 -8.19 0.10
CA CYS A 101 11.38 -9.61 0.20
C CYS A 101 11.53 -10.31 -1.14
N ASP A 102 11.84 -11.60 -1.07
CA ASP A 102 11.70 -12.49 -2.21
C ASP A 102 10.20 -12.70 -2.50
N PRO A 103 9.68 -12.32 -3.68
CA PRO A 103 8.28 -12.53 -4.02
C PRO A 103 7.84 -14.01 -3.98
N GLU A 104 8.78 -14.93 -3.98
CA GLU A 104 8.55 -16.38 -3.93
C GLU A 104 9.04 -17.02 -2.62
N ALA A 105 9.37 -16.23 -1.59
CA ALA A 105 9.94 -16.71 -0.32
C ALA A 105 9.11 -17.83 0.34
N LEU A 106 7.80 -17.76 0.25
CA LEU A 106 6.88 -18.73 0.88
C LEU A 106 6.31 -19.77 -0.08
N LEU A 107 6.82 -19.85 -1.30
CA LEU A 107 6.38 -20.85 -2.28
C LEU A 107 6.55 -22.29 -1.74
N GLY A 108 5.45 -23.07 -1.74
CA GLY A 108 5.44 -24.45 -1.24
C GLY A 108 5.37 -24.60 0.29
N VAL A 109 5.17 -23.51 1.01
CA VAL A 109 4.82 -23.56 2.45
C VAL A 109 3.34 -23.97 2.59
N ASP A 110 3.03 -24.72 3.64
CA ASP A 110 1.67 -25.14 3.97
C ASP A 110 0.78 -23.90 4.24
N PRO A 111 -0.29 -23.68 3.46
CA PRO A 111 -1.20 -22.54 3.65
C PRO A 111 -1.85 -22.50 5.03
N ASP A 112 -2.10 -23.66 5.68
CA ASP A 112 -2.69 -23.71 7.04
C ASP A 112 -1.74 -23.05 8.05
N ARG A 113 -0.43 -23.32 7.95
CA ARG A 113 0.58 -22.71 8.82
C ARG A 113 0.62 -21.17 8.64
N LEU A 114 0.50 -20.68 7.41
CA LEU A 114 0.45 -19.25 7.12
C LEU A 114 -0.79 -18.61 7.74
N THR A 115 -1.95 -19.22 7.56
CA THR A 115 -3.23 -18.75 8.11
C THR A 115 -3.21 -18.72 9.64
N ARG A 116 -2.69 -19.75 10.30
CA ARG A 116 -2.57 -19.81 11.76
C ARG A 116 -1.63 -18.76 12.30
N ALA A 117 -0.48 -18.55 11.64
CA ALA A 117 0.48 -17.52 12.02
C ALA A 117 -0.15 -16.12 11.90
N SER A 118 -0.85 -15.82 10.80
CA SER A 118 -1.58 -14.57 10.61
C SER A 118 -2.63 -14.35 11.71
N ARG A 119 -3.44 -15.36 12.03
CA ARG A 119 -4.42 -15.27 13.12
C ARG A 119 -3.79 -14.98 14.48
N SER A 120 -2.58 -15.50 14.74
CA SER A 120 -1.87 -15.25 16.00
C SER A 120 -1.45 -13.76 16.17
N GLU A 121 -1.39 -13.00 15.07
CA GLU A 121 -1.04 -11.56 15.07
C GLU A 121 -2.12 -10.68 15.73
N THR A 122 -3.28 -11.24 16.10
CA THR A 122 -4.25 -10.53 16.96
C THR A 122 -3.63 -10.04 18.28
N ALA A 123 -2.53 -10.64 18.73
CA ALA A 123 -1.77 -10.18 19.89
C ALA A 123 -1.16 -8.77 19.72
N ILE A 124 -0.94 -8.32 18.48
CA ILE A 124 -0.43 -6.97 18.17
C ILE A 124 -1.53 -6.04 17.64
N GLN A 125 -2.80 -6.37 17.86
CA GLN A 125 -3.90 -5.55 17.39
C GLN A 125 -3.84 -4.08 17.87
N PRO A 126 -3.40 -3.75 19.13
CA PRO A 126 -3.23 -2.36 19.54
C PRO A 126 -2.23 -1.58 18.65
N TYR A 127 -1.10 -2.21 18.29
CA TYR A 127 -0.13 -1.64 17.34
C TYR A 127 -0.75 -1.46 15.95
N VAL A 128 -1.41 -2.50 15.42
CA VAL A 128 -2.08 -2.43 14.10
C VAL A 128 -3.11 -1.31 14.08
N ASN A 129 -3.95 -1.23 15.11
CA ASN A 129 -4.95 -0.16 15.22
C ASN A 129 -4.30 1.23 15.29
N ALA A 130 -3.19 1.40 16.01
CA ALA A 130 -2.47 2.66 16.08
C ALA A 130 -1.90 3.07 14.71
N VAL A 131 -1.36 2.15 13.94
CA VAL A 131 -0.88 2.38 12.57
C VAL A 131 -2.04 2.75 11.65
N MET A 132 -3.08 1.92 11.57
CA MET A 132 -4.23 2.07 10.65
C MET A 132 -5.08 3.31 10.94
N SER A 133 -5.10 3.80 12.19
CA SER A 133 -5.83 5.03 12.57
C SER A 133 -4.92 6.27 12.63
N ASN A 134 -3.75 6.24 12.02
CA ASN A 134 -2.76 7.33 12.06
C ASN A 134 -2.43 7.80 13.51
N GLY A 135 -2.55 6.89 14.48
CA GLY A 135 -2.24 7.15 15.89
C GLY A 135 -0.76 7.43 16.13
N CYS A 136 0.12 6.88 15.29
CA CYS A 136 1.55 7.11 15.24
C CYS A 136 2.01 7.21 13.77
N PRO A 137 3.11 7.92 13.46
CA PRO A 137 3.62 7.97 12.10
C PRO A 137 4.25 6.65 11.70
N TRP A 138 4.02 6.26 10.46
CA TRP A 138 4.62 5.07 9.86
C TRP A 138 5.00 5.33 8.42
N CYS A 139 5.98 4.59 7.92
CA CYS A 139 6.38 4.69 6.53
C CYS A 139 6.87 3.33 6.01
N VAL A 140 6.41 2.95 4.83
CA VAL A 140 6.93 1.80 4.09
C VAL A 140 7.84 2.31 2.97
N ALA A 141 8.99 1.68 2.84
CA ALA A 141 9.97 1.95 1.78
C ALA A 141 10.63 0.65 1.35
N SER A 142 11.25 0.60 0.19
CA SER A 142 11.90 -0.62 -0.29
C SER A 142 13.36 -0.41 -0.65
N VAL A 143 14.12 -1.50 -0.51
CA VAL A 143 15.55 -1.60 -0.84
C VAL A 143 15.74 -2.89 -1.65
N PRO A 144 16.45 -2.88 -2.78
CA PRO A 144 16.63 -4.09 -3.59
C PRO A 144 17.48 -5.12 -2.87
N ILE A 145 17.10 -6.39 -3.04
CA ILE A 145 17.86 -7.59 -2.63
C ILE A 145 18.01 -8.54 -3.82
N PRO A 146 19.02 -9.42 -3.83
CA PRO A 146 19.32 -10.28 -4.99
C PRO A 146 18.14 -11.11 -5.51
N SER A 147 17.33 -11.70 -4.62
CA SER A 147 16.16 -12.51 -5.02
C SER A 147 15.12 -11.67 -5.74
N TRP A 148 14.79 -10.49 -5.22
CA TRP A 148 13.85 -9.56 -5.85
C TRP A 148 14.36 -9.04 -7.20
N VAL A 149 15.63 -8.63 -7.25
CA VAL A 149 16.30 -8.17 -8.48
C VAL A 149 16.24 -9.23 -9.59
N LYS A 150 16.51 -10.50 -9.25
CA LYS A 150 16.44 -11.62 -10.18
C LYS A 150 15.00 -11.85 -10.73
N LYS A 151 13.98 -11.56 -9.92
CA LYS A 151 12.58 -11.66 -10.34
C LYS A 151 12.21 -10.55 -11.31
N VAL A 152 12.63 -9.31 -11.02
CA VAL A 152 12.32 -8.14 -11.87
C VAL A 152 13.11 -8.15 -13.16
N PHE A 153 14.39 -8.54 -13.13
CA PHE A 153 15.30 -8.55 -14.27
C PHE A 153 15.98 -9.92 -14.46
N PRO A 154 15.23 -10.98 -14.84
CA PRO A 154 15.75 -12.35 -14.88
C PRO A 154 16.87 -12.55 -15.90
N ASP A 155 16.94 -11.73 -16.94
CA ASP A 155 17.89 -11.86 -18.05
C ASP A 155 19.19 -11.07 -17.86
N LEU A 156 19.29 -10.25 -16.79
CA LEU A 156 20.45 -9.42 -16.51
C LEU A 156 21.41 -10.09 -15.52
N PRO A 157 22.73 -9.81 -15.64
CA PRO A 157 23.69 -10.12 -14.57
C PRO A 157 23.26 -9.45 -13.26
N GLU A 158 23.45 -10.14 -12.13
CA GLU A 158 22.96 -9.70 -10.81
C GLU A 158 23.36 -8.26 -10.47
N GLN A 159 24.63 -7.88 -10.68
CA GLN A 159 25.08 -6.52 -10.37
C GLN A 159 24.42 -5.45 -11.24
N GLU A 160 24.25 -5.73 -12.54
CA GLU A 160 23.59 -4.80 -13.47
C GLU A 160 22.08 -4.68 -13.12
N ALA A 161 21.45 -5.79 -12.81
CA ALA A 161 20.06 -5.82 -12.35
C ALA A 161 19.88 -5.07 -11.03
N MET A 162 20.83 -5.22 -10.08
CA MET A 162 20.86 -4.49 -8.81
C MET A 162 20.96 -2.97 -9.03
N ASP A 163 21.90 -2.53 -9.86
CA ASP A 163 22.09 -1.11 -10.17
C ASP A 163 20.84 -0.54 -10.86
N ARG A 164 20.22 -1.30 -11.76
CA ARG A 164 19.01 -0.91 -12.46
C ARG A 164 17.79 -0.80 -11.54
N LEU A 165 17.63 -1.72 -10.60
CA LEU A 165 16.52 -1.64 -9.63
C LEU A 165 16.73 -0.48 -8.64
N TRP A 166 17.97 -0.21 -8.23
CA TRP A 166 18.27 1.00 -7.46
C TRP A 166 17.90 2.28 -8.21
N ASP A 167 18.29 2.40 -9.48
CA ASP A 167 17.94 3.58 -10.28
C ASP A 167 16.42 3.69 -10.47
N ALA A 168 15.72 2.56 -10.61
CA ALA A 168 14.27 2.53 -10.69
C ALA A 168 13.62 3.01 -9.38
N ILE A 169 14.09 2.54 -8.22
CA ILE A 169 13.63 3.00 -6.91
C ILE A 169 13.89 4.49 -6.73
N PHE A 170 15.12 4.96 -6.97
CA PHE A 170 15.46 6.38 -6.85
C PHE A 170 14.62 7.28 -7.74
N THR A 171 14.32 6.84 -8.97
CA THR A 171 13.41 7.55 -9.88
C THR A 171 12.01 7.64 -9.28
N SER A 172 11.49 6.52 -8.78
CA SER A 172 10.16 6.44 -8.15
C SER A 172 10.05 7.34 -6.92
N VAL A 173 11.10 7.42 -6.11
CA VAL A 173 11.14 8.26 -4.90
C VAL A 173 11.77 9.65 -5.16
N ARG A 174 11.94 10.06 -6.42
CA ARG A 174 12.41 11.40 -6.83
C ARG A 174 13.78 11.79 -6.28
N ILE A 175 14.70 10.83 -6.19
CA ILE A 175 16.06 11.03 -5.72
C ILE A 175 17.01 11.13 -6.90
N SER A 176 17.75 12.24 -7.01
CA SER A 176 18.79 12.46 -8.03
C SER A 176 20.21 12.49 -7.45
N GLY A 177 20.36 12.62 -6.15
CA GLY A 177 21.65 12.71 -5.46
C GLY A 177 22.18 14.14 -5.33
N ASP A 178 21.33 15.14 -5.59
CA ASP A 178 21.64 16.59 -5.48
C ASP A 178 21.26 17.18 -4.11
N GLY A 179 20.60 16.39 -3.25
CA GLY A 179 20.17 16.80 -1.91
C GLY A 179 18.79 17.44 -1.84
N ASP A 180 18.06 17.58 -2.96
CA ASP A 180 16.80 18.30 -3.05
C ASP A 180 15.55 17.40 -2.97
N ALA A 181 15.70 16.10 -2.67
CA ALA A 181 14.57 15.15 -2.61
C ALA A 181 13.47 15.59 -1.64
N VAL A 182 13.84 16.13 -0.47
CA VAL A 182 12.86 16.63 0.52
C VAL A 182 12.00 17.76 -0.07
N ALA A 183 12.60 18.70 -0.82
CA ALA A 183 11.86 19.77 -1.48
C ALA A 183 10.94 19.23 -2.57
N ARG A 184 11.42 18.32 -3.43
CA ARG A 184 10.62 17.67 -4.46
C ARG A 184 9.43 16.90 -3.88
N TRP A 185 9.61 16.23 -2.74
CA TRP A 185 8.52 15.52 -2.07
C TRP A 185 7.48 16.46 -1.46
N ARG A 186 7.91 17.61 -0.92
CA ARG A 186 6.97 18.65 -0.45
C ARG A 186 6.12 19.22 -1.59
N GLU A 187 6.71 19.45 -2.74
CA GLU A 187 5.97 19.87 -3.95
C GLU A 187 5.01 18.77 -4.42
N HIS A 188 5.47 17.52 -4.44
CA HIS A 188 4.65 16.38 -4.85
C HIS A 188 3.46 16.15 -3.90
N THR A 189 3.68 16.15 -2.59
CA THR A 189 2.59 16.00 -1.62
C THR A 189 1.61 17.18 -1.68
N ALA A 190 2.08 18.39 -1.96
CA ALA A 190 1.21 19.54 -2.19
C ALA A 190 0.35 19.39 -3.45
N LEU A 191 0.90 18.79 -4.53
CA LEU A 191 0.14 18.47 -5.73
C LEU A 191 -0.94 17.43 -5.46
N LEU A 192 -0.61 16.32 -4.75
CA LEU A 192 -1.59 15.30 -4.36
C LEU A 192 -2.69 15.91 -3.48
N ARG A 193 -2.32 16.74 -2.51
CA ARG A 193 -3.29 17.45 -1.67
C ARG A 193 -4.24 18.34 -2.50
N SER A 194 -3.72 19.07 -3.50
CA SER A 194 -4.55 19.87 -4.40
C SER A 194 -5.58 19.02 -5.17
N ARG A 195 -5.20 17.78 -5.54
CA ARG A 195 -6.14 16.82 -6.18
C ARG A 195 -7.20 16.35 -5.19
N VAL A 196 -6.79 15.99 -3.98
CA VAL A 196 -7.69 15.63 -2.87
C VAL A 196 -8.69 16.74 -2.60
N ASP A 197 -8.25 18.00 -2.48
CA ASP A 197 -9.11 19.14 -2.22
C ASP A 197 -10.16 19.35 -3.33
N LYS A 198 -9.76 19.20 -4.60
CA LYS A 198 -10.68 19.28 -5.75
C LYS A 198 -11.71 18.15 -5.75
N LEU A 199 -11.30 16.91 -5.52
CA LEU A 199 -12.19 15.76 -5.47
C LEU A 199 -13.20 15.87 -4.33
N ASN A 200 -12.75 16.28 -3.13
CA ASN A 200 -13.61 16.55 -1.99
C ASN A 200 -14.60 17.70 -2.26
N ALA A 201 -14.17 18.76 -2.94
CA ALA A 201 -15.04 19.88 -3.30
C ALA A 201 -16.11 19.49 -4.34
N LEU A 202 -15.81 18.57 -5.25
CA LEU A 202 -16.77 18.08 -6.25
C LEU A 202 -17.79 17.10 -5.66
N HIS A 203 -17.42 16.37 -4.63
CA HIS A 203 -18.28 15.47 -3.87
C HIS A 203 -19.16 14.58 -4.74
N PHE A 204 -18.52 13.73 -5.55
CA PHE A 204 -19.18 12.87 -6.52
C PHE A 204 -20.12 11.85 -5.86
N GLU A 205 -21.27 11.61 -6.46
CA GLU A 205 -22.18 10.52 -6.09
C GLU A 205 -21.67 9.18 -6.65
N SER A 206 -21.09 9.22 -7.87
CA SER A 206 -20.56 8.02 -8.52
C SER A 206 -19.43 8.36 -9.48
N LEU A 207 -18.65 7.31 -9.80
CA LEU A 207 -17.59 7.30 -10.80
C LEU A 207 -17.88 6.21 -11.84
N TYR A 208 -17.76 6.52 -13.12
CA TYR A 208 -17.84 5.57 -14.20
C TYR A 208 -16.49 5.37 -14.85
N TYR A 209 -16.03 4.12 -14.91
CA TYR A 209 -14.74 3.70 -15.46
C TYR A 209 -14.93 2.98 -16.79
N GLU A 210 -14.11 3.31 -17.79
CA GLU A 210 -14.07 2.62 -19.07
C GLU A 210 -12.65 2.59 -19.64
N ASN A 211 -12.23 1.46 -20.21
CA ASN A 211 -10.99 1.32 -20.97
C ASN A 211 -11.09 0.25 -22.06
N SER A 212 -10.06 0.14 -22.92
CA SER A 212 -10.02 -0.81 -24.03
C SER A 212 -9.83 -2.28 -23.62
N LEU A 213 -9.42 -2.56 -22.39
CA LEU A 213 -9.35 -3.94 -21.86
C LEU A 213 -10.75 -4.54 -21.67
N GLY A 214 -11.78 -3.72 -21.60
CA GLY A 214 -13.16 -4.14 -21.40
C GLY A 214 -13.74 -3.76 -20.05
N THR A 215 -12.99 -3.01 -19.22
CA THR A 215 -13.52 -2.45 -17.98
C THR A 215 -14.69 -1.51 -18.31
N ARG A 216 -15.83 -1.75 -17.67
CA ARG A 216 -17.02 -0.91 -17.63
C ARG A 216 -17.62 -1.05 -16.25
N LEU A 217 -17.33 -0.09 -15.41
CA LEU A 217 -17.61 -0.19 -13.97
C LEU A 217 -18.23 1.10 -13.48
N ASN A 218 -19.38 0.99 -12.82
CA ASN A 218 -19.98 2.11 -12.10
C ASN A 218 -19.72 1.89 -10.60
N ILE A 219 -19.18 2.92 -9.95
CA ILE A 219 -18.82 2.91 -8.53
C ILE A 219 -19.56 4.06 -7.85
N ARG A 220 -20.48 3.75 -6.95
CA ARG A 220 -21.10 4.73 -6.06
C ARG A 220 -20.21 4.97 -4.85
N LEU A 221 -20.18 6.20 -4.36
CA LEU A 221 -19.42 6.59 -3.18
C LEU A 221 -20.36 6.77 -1.98
N PRO A 222 -19.88 6.53 -0.75
CA PRO A 222 -20.63 6.86 0.46
C PRO A 222 -21.06 8.32 0.49
N GLU A 223 -22.20 8.65 1.08
CA GLU A 223 -22.69 10.03 1.14
C GLU A 223 -21.70 11.00 1.81
N LYS A 224 -20.92 10.51 2.74
CA LYS A 224 -19.89 11.28 3.48
C LYS A 224 -18.48 10.81 3.15
N HIS A 225 -18.25 10.37 1.91
CA HIS A 225 -16.91 9.95 1.52
C HIS A 225 -15.91 11.10 1.60
N VAL A 226 -14.68 10.74 1.90
CA VAL A 226 -13.53 11.65 1.94
C VAL A 226 -12.43 11.05 1.06
N TRP A 227 -11.90 11.87 0.16
CA TRP A 227 -10.67 11.55 -0.56
C TRP A 227 -9.47 11.86 0.33
N SER A 228 -8.50 10.96 0.37
CA SER A 228 -7.24 11.09 1.08
C SER A 228 -6.06 10.92 0.12
N GLY A 229 -4.84 11.26 0.55
CA GLY A 229 -3.62 11.08 -0.23
C GLY A 229 -2.58 12.17 -0.01
N GLY A 230 -1.35 11.90 -0.46
CA GLY A 230 -0.20 12.79 -0.37
C GLY A 230 0.45 12.85 1.02
N SER A 231 -0.31 12.84 2.09
CA SER A 231 0.19 12.76 3.46
C SER A 231 -0.94 12.49 4.44
N ASN A 232 -0.64 11.78 5.52
CA ASN A 232 -1.54 11.49 6.62
C ASN A 232 -1.27 12.45 7.79
N LEU A 233 -2.29 12.73 8.61
CA LEU A 233 -2.15 13.52 9.82
C LEU A 233 -2.04 12.58 11.02
N CYS A 234 -0.90 12.60 11.70
CA CYS A 234 -0.73 11.85 12.94
C CYS A 234 -1.60 12.44 14.07
N ARG A 235 -2.07 11.59 14.98
CA ARG A 235 -2.82 12.02 16.19
C ARG A 235 -2.11 13.14 16.97
N ALA A 236 -0.79 13.20 16.94
CA ALA A 236 0.01 14.25 17.57
C ALA A 236 -0.01 15.59 16.81
N GLY A 237 -0.71 15.69 15.67
CA GLY A 237 -0.97 16.94 14.94
C GLY A 237 0.09 17.34 13.92
N TYR A 238 0.95 16.42 13.45
CA TYR A 238 1.88 16.66 12.36
C TYR A 238 1.70 15.65 11.23
N SER A 239 2.04 16.05 10.01
CA SER A 239 1.87 15.22 8.81
C SER A 239 3.06 14.29 8.60
N PHE A 240 2.80 13.12 8.04
CA PHE A 240 3.80 12.14 7.61
C PHE A 240 3.37 11.53 6.27
N VAL A 241 4.25 10.77 5.59
CA VAL A 241 3.95 10.09 4.33
C VAL A 241 4.11 8.59 4.53
N ALA A 242 2.99 7.87 4.49
CA ALA A 242 2.93 6.46 4.84
C ALA A 242 3.66 5.54 3.85
N ASN A 243 3.64 5.87 2.58
CA ASN A 243 4.24 5.08 1.51
C ASN A 243 5.25 5.91 0.71
N MET A 244 6.47 5.37 0.53
CA MET A 244 7.47 5.96 -0.34
C MET A 244 8.01 4.94 -1.35
N PRO A 245 7.52 5.02 -2.59
CA PRO A 245 6.73 6.12 -3.20
C PRO A 245 5.23 6.07 -2.89
N THR A 246 4.53 7.20 -3.15
CA THR A 246 3.10 7.28 -3.35
C THR A 246 2.78 8.27 -4.47
N GLU A 247 1.83 7.91 -5.35
CA GLU A 247 1.34 8.73 -6.49
C GLU A 247 -0.18 8.89 -6.45
N GLU A 248 -0.81 8.29 -5.45
CA GLU A 248 -2.25 8.10 -5.38
C GLU A 248 -3.00 9.18 -4.62
N VAL A 249 -4.26 9.31 -4.98
CA VAL A 249 -5.33 9.82 -4.12
C VAL A 249 -6.45 8.79 -4.10
N PHE A 250 -6.98 8.45 -2.94
CA PHE A 250 -7.88 7.33 -2.76
C PHE A 250 -9.10 7.68 -1.91
N THR A 251 -10.13 6.84 -2.02
CA THR A 251 -11.31 6.82 -1.15
C THR A 251 -11.88 5.42 -1.10
N ALA A 252 -12.87 5.17 -0.25
CA ALA A 252 -13.61 3.91 -0.24
C ALA A 252 -14.87 4.00 -1.11
N PRO A 253 -15.22 2.96 -1.86
CA PRO A 253 -16.50 2.85 -2.52
C PRO A 253 -17.62 2.56 -1.50
N LEU A 254 -18.86 2.85 -1.87
CA LEU A 254 -20.02 2.33 -1.13
C LEU A 254 -20.05 0.79 -1.27
N ARG A 255 -20.09 0.07 -0.15
CA ARG A 255 -20.00 -1.40 -0.12
C ARG A 255 -20.90 -2.09 -1.15
N GLU A 256 -22.14 -1.68 -1.26
CA GLU A 256 -23.14 -2.24 -2.18
C GLU A 256 -23.32 -1.35 -3.42
N GLY A 257 -22.33 -0.52 -3.75
CA GLY A 257 -22.45 0.52 -4.76
C GLY A 257 -21.72 0.27 -6.07
N ILE A 258 -21.19 -0.94 -6.31
CA ILE A 258 -20.41 -1.23 -7.51
C ILE A 258 -21.13 -2.21 -8.41
N ASP A 259 -21.24 -1.86 -9.71
CA ASP A 259 -21.83 -2.71 -10.74
C ASP A 259 -21.00 -2.67 -12.03
N GLY A 260 -20.77 -3.83 -12.64
CA GLY A 260 -20.12 -3.94 -13.94
C GLY A 260 -19.02 -4.98 -14.00
N VAL A 261 -18.05 -4.74 -14.86
CA VAL A 261 -16.90 -5.63 -15.09
C VAL A 261 -15.62 -4.82 -15.00
N VAL A 262 -14.62 -5.35 -14.29
CA VAL A 262 -13.29 -4.74 -14.19
C VAL A 262 -12.21 -5.73 -14.56
N TYR A 263 -11.31 -5.32 -15.45
CA TYR A 263 -10.16 -6.10 -15.90
C TYR A 263 -8.89 -5.60 -15.23
N SER A 264 -8.05 -6.53 -14.78
CA SER A 264 -6.70 -6.20 -14.33
C SER A 264 -5.84 -5.72 -15.50
N ALA A 265 -5.07 -4.67 -15.27
CA ALA A 265 -4.12 -4.14 -16.24
C ALA A 265 -2.70 -4.69 -16.01
N MET A 266 -2.43 -5.28 -14.84
CA MET A 266 -1.14 -5.83 -14.45
C MET A 266 -1.35 -7.16 -13.69
N PRO A 267 -0.33 -8.04 -13.64
CA PRO A 267 -0.36 -9.22 -12.78
C PRO A 267 -0.47 -8.82 -11.31
N LEU A 268 -1.17 -9.65 -10.52
CA LEU A 268 -1.27 -9.52 -9.06
C LEU A 268 -0.33 -10.53 -8.39
N VAL A 269 0.50 -10.07 -7.47
CA VAL A 269 1.28 -10.93 -6.59
C VAL A 269 0.52 -11.08 -5.27
N HIS A 270 0.08 -12.30 -4.96
CA HIS A 270 -0.66 -12.58 -3.74
C HIS A 270 -0.16 -13.86 -3.08
N ASN A 271 0.26 -13.76 -1.80
CA ASN A 271 0.75 -14.89 -1.01
C ASN A 271 1.82 -15.75 -1.74
N GLY A 272 2.79 -15.08 -2.41
CA GLY A 272 3.87 -15.74 -3.14
C GLY A 272 3.45 -16.40 -4.45
N ASN A 273 2.29 -16.08 -4.98
CA ASN A 273 1.77 -16.56 -6.25
C ASN A 273 1.50 -15.39 -7.19
N ILE A 274 1.57 -15.65 -8.49
CA ILE A 274 1.29 -14.65 -9.53
C ILE A 274 -0.02 -15.01 -10.21
N ILE A 275 -0.96 -14.05 -10.21
CA ILE A 275 -2.27 -14.15 -10.86
C ILE A 275 -2.23 -13.24 -12.09
N GLU A 276 -2.58 -13.77 -13.26
CA GLU A 276 -2.40 -13.06 -14.54
C GLU A 276 -3.69 -13.00 -15.35
N ASN A 277 -3.91 -11.87 -16.03
CA ASN A 277 -5.01 -11.64 -16.98
C ASN A 277 -6.38 -12.01 -16.40
N PHE A 278 -6.73 -11.37 -15.30
CA PHE A 278 -7.97 -11.65 -14.59
C PHE A 278 -8.98 -10.50 -14.68
N HIS A 279 -10.24 -10.85 -14.45
CA HIS A 279 -11.31 -9.88 -14.32
C HIS A 279 -12.35 -10.33 -13.30
N PHE A 280 -13.07 -9.35 -12.76
CA PHE A 280 -14.20 -9.56 -11.87
C PHE A 280 -15.49 -9.08 -12.54
N VAL A 281 -16.56 -9.84 -12.33
CA VAL A 281 -17.94 -9.39 -12.57
C VAL A 281 -18.55 -9.03 -11.22
N ILE A 282 -19.07 -7.82 -11.12
CA ILE A 282 -19.53 -7.24 -9.85
C ILE A 282 -21.02 -6.89 -9.99
N LYS A 283 -21.80 -7.22 -8.98
CA LYS A 283 -23.21 -6.86 -8.87
C LYS A 283 -23.55 -6.47 -7.44
N ASP A 284 -24.19 -5.32 -7.27
CA ASP A 284 -24.57 -4.79 -5.95
C ASP A 284 -23.36 -4.78 -4.99
N GLY A 285 -22.18 -4.37 -5.47
CA GLY A 285 -20.92 -4.30 -4.74
C GLY A 285 -20.16 -5.61 -4.59
N ARG A 286 -20.84 -6.75 -4.80
CA ARG A 286 -20.24 -8.07 -4.59
C ARG A 286 -19.62 -8.63 -5.86
N ILE A 287 -18.43 -9.21 -5.74
CA ILE A 287 -17.82 -10.04 -6.78
C ILE A 287 -18.63 -11.31 -6.94
N VAL A 288 -19.32 -11.46 -8.08
CA VAL A 288 -20.20 -12.59 -8.37
C VAL A 288 -19.57 -13.60 -9.31
N ASP A 289 -18.57 -13.20 -10.08
CA ASP A 289 -17.78 -14.10 -10.91
C ASP A 289 -16.34 -13.62 -11.03
N VAL A 290 -15.43 -14.57 -11.21
CA VAL A 290 -13.98 -14.38 -11.31
C VAL A 290 -13.47 -15.23 -12.45
N HIS A 291 -12.63 -14.64 -13.26
CA HIS A 291 -11.87 -15.36 -14.27
C HIS A 291 -10.42 -14.91 -14.27
N ALA A 292 -9.47 -15.85 -14.40
CA ALA A 292 -8.06 -15.57 -14.58
C ALA A 292 -7.43 -16.60 -15.51
N GLU A 293 -6.50 -16.18 -16.35
CA GLU A 293 -5.72 -17.08 -17.21
C GLU A 293 -4.78 -17.95 -16.37
N LYS A 294 -4.23 -17.37 -15.29
CA LYS A 294 -3.36 -18.06 -14.34
C LYS A 294 -3.73 -17.66 -12.89
N GLY A 295 -3.82 -18.63 -11.99
CA GLY A 295 -4.05 -18.40 -10.56
C GLY A 295 -5.51 -18.12 -10.20
N GLU A 296 -6.48 -18.54 -11.01
CA GLU A 296 -7.91 -18.32 -10.72
C GLU A 296 -8.36 -18.94 -9.40
N ASP A 297 -7.86 -20.12 -9.07
CA ASP A 297 -8.15 -20.82 -7.81
C ASP A 297 -7.66 -20.03 -6.59
N ILE A 298 -6.50 -19.39 -6.71
CA ILE A 298 -5.92 -18.54 -5.67
C ILE A 298 -6.76 -17.28 -5.48
N LEU A 299 -7.16 -16.65 -6.59
CA LEU A 299 -8.00 -15.45 -6.55
C LEU A 299 -9.40 -15.75 -5.97
N ARG A 300 -9.98 -16.90 -6.33
CA ARG A 300 -11.24 -17.38 -5.74
C ARG A 300 -11.13 -17.65 -4.25
N ALA A 301 -10.00 -18.20 -3.80
CA ALA A 301 -9.74 -18.41 -2.38
C ALA A 301 -9.60 -17.06 -1.63
N ALA A 302 -8.89 -16.08 -2.20
CA ALA A 302 -8.72 -14.77 -1.60
C ALA A 302 -10.04 -14.03 -1.39
N ILE A 303 -10.94 -14.00 -2.39
CA ILE A 303 -12.26 -13.36 -2.25
C ILE A 303 -13.24 -14.14 -1.38
N ALA A 304 -12.91 -15.35 -0.97
CA ALA A 304 -13.70 -16.22 -0.08
C ALA A 304 -13.16 -16.27 1.36
N GLU A 305 -12.13 -15.51 1.70
CA GLU A 305 -11.48 -15.53 3.01
C GLU A 305 -12.44 -15.15 4.14
N ASP A 306 -13.26 -14.13 3.92
CA ASP A 306 -14.39 -13.74 4.75
C ASP A 306 -15.52 -13.12 3.89
N GLU A 307 -16.61 -12.69 4.51
CA GLU A 307 -17.71 -12.07 3.78
C GLU A 307 -17.29 -10.77 3.07
N GLY A 308 -16.51 -9.94 3.76
CA GLY A 308 -16.04 -8.65 3.24
C GLY A 308 -15.04 -8.79 2.10
N ALA A 309 -14.26 -9.87 2.06
CA ALA A 309 -13.29 -10.13 1.00
C ALA A 309 -13.89 -10.20 -0.42
N SER A 310 -15.22 -10.42 -0.52
CA SER A 310 -15.92 -10.38 -1.81
C SER A 310 -16.47 -9.00 -2.20
N TYR A 311 -16.17 -7.96 -1.42
CA TYR A 311 -16.54 -6.57 -1.67
C TYR A 311 -15.30 -5.70 -1.75
N PHE A 312 -15.47 -4.46 -2.20
CA PHE A 312 -14.35 -3.53 -2.39
C PHE A 312 -14.20 -2.57 -1.21
N GLY A 313 -12.95 -2.30 -0.85
CA GLY A 313 -12.57 -1.37 0.22
C GLY A 313 -11.90 -0.10 -0.28
N GLU A 314 -11.36 -0.11 -1.52
CA GLU A 314 -10.61 1.04 -2.02
C GLU A 314 -10.87 1.34 -3.49
N VAL A 315 -10.82 2.65 -3.79
CA VAL A 315 -10.76 3.24 -5.12
C VAL A 315 -9.60 4.22 -5.15
N ALA A 316 -8.53 3.88 -5.86
CA ALA A 316 -7.33 4.71 -5.96
C ALA A 316 -7.13 5.27 -7.36
N LEU A 317 -6.81 6.55 -7.43
CA LEU A 317 -6.55 7.31 -8.64
C LEU A 317 -5.07 7.63 -8.75
N VAL A 318 -4.39 7.01 -9.71
CA VAL A 318 -2.97 7.19 -9.99
C VAL A 318 -2.82 7.55 -11.47
N PRO A 319 -2.14 8.66 -11.83
CA PRO A 319 -1.98 9.02 -13.24
C PRO A 319 -1.08 8.00 -13.95
N TYR A 320 -1.44 7.66 -15.19
CA TYR A 320 -0.62 6.79 -16.05
C TYR A 320 0.74 7.43 -16.35
N ASP A 321 0.80 8.77 -16.45
CA ASP A 321 2.06 9.53 -16.54
C ASP A 321 2.61 9.78 -15.12
N SER A 322 3.31 8.80 -14.58
CA SER A 322 3.99 8.87 -13.28
C SER A 322 5.45 8.42 -13.40
N PRO A 323 6.33 8.81 -12.48
CA PRO A 323 7.71 8.32 -12.46
C PRO A 323 7.84 6.81 -12.39
N ILE A 324 6.84 6.13 -11.85
CA ILE A 324 6.81 4.67 -11.72
C ILE A 324 6.34 4.05 -13.03
N SER A 325 5.16 4.44 -13.52
CA SER A 325 4.58 3.92 -14.75
C SER A 325 5.47 4.12 -15.98
N ASN A 326 6.13 5.27 -16.07
CA ASN A 326 6.99 5.63 -17.19
C ASN A 326 8.22 4.74 -17.36
N GLN A 327 8.63 4.04 -16.30
CA GLN A 327 9.76 3.08 -16.36
C GLN A 327 9.40 1.77 -17.06
N LYS A 328 8.10 1.43 -17.17
CA LYS A 328 7.60 0.18 -17.76
C LYS A 328 8.22 -1.06 -17.11
N ILE A 329 8.43 -1.01 -15.79
CA ILE A 329 8.93 -2.09 -14.96
C ILE A 329 7.77 -2.65 -14.15
N LEU A 330 7.59 -3.97 -14.15
CA LEU A 330 6.77 -4.67 -13.18
C LEU A 330 7.67 -5.02 -11.99
N PHE A 331 7.41 -4.41 -10.85
CA PHE A 331 8.28 -4.55 -9.68
C PHE A 331 8.04 -5.84 -8.90
N TYR A 332 6.90 -6.50 -9.07
CA TYR A 332 6.46 -7.59 -8.20
C TYR A 332 6.50 -7.21 -6.72
N ASN A 333 6.17 -5.95 -6.46
CA ASN A 333 6.12 -5.35 -5.12
C ASN A 333 4.96 -4.36 -5.11
N THR A 334 3.94 -4.62 -4.31
CA THR A 334 2.69 -3.86 -4.26
C THR A 334 2.94 -2.37 -4.07
N LEU A 335 3.87 -1.97 -3.19
CA LEU A 335 4.20 -0.56 -2.95
C LEU A 335 4.52 0.24 -4.25
N PHE A 336 5.16 -0.39 -5.24
CA PHE A 336 5.47 0.25 -6.52
C PHE A 336 4.37 0.02 -7.55
N ASP A 337 3.87 -1.21 -7.65
CA ASP A 337 2.95 -1.60 -8.72
C ASP A 337 1.59 -0.92 -8.54
N GLU A 338 1.07 -0.77 -7.31
CA GLU A 338 -0.14 0.01 -7.00
C GLU A 338 0.04 1.50 -7.36
N ASN A 339 1.22 2.06 -7.11
CA ASN A 339 1.55 3.45 -7.42
C ASN A 339 1.96 3.67 -8.89
N ALA A 340 1.95 2.63 -9.72
CA ALA A 340 2.13 2.72 -11.16
C ALA A 340 0.82 2.92 -11.94
N ALA A 341 -0.35 2.65 -11.35
CA ALA A 341 -1.63 2.66 -12.05
C ALA A 341 -2.82 2.91 -11.11
N CYS A 342 -3.92 3.45 -11.63
CA CYS A 342 -5.19 3.38 -10.91
C CYS A 342 -5.45 1.94 -10.49
N HIS A 343 -5.91 1.75 -9.25
CA HIS A 343 -6.19 0.45 -8.70
C HIS A 343 -7.48 0.44 -7.88
N LEU A 344 -7.95 -0.74 -7.60
CA LEU A 344 -9.02 -1.01 -6.65
C LEU A 344 -8.50 -2.04 -5.65
N ALA A 345 -8.98 -2.00 -4.40
CA ALA A 345 -8.77 -3.10 -3.48
C ALA A 345 -10.07 -3.81 -3.16
N PHE A 346 -10.02 -5.14 -3.11
CA PHE A 346 -11.09 -5.90 -2.46
C PHE A 346 -10.72 -6.18 -1.00
N GLY A 347 -11.74 -6.20 -0.14
CA GLY A 347 -11.57 -6.36 1.31
C GLY A 347 -11.79 -5.08 2.11
N GLU A 348 -10.99 -4.86 3.15
CA GLU A 348 -11.13 -3.80 4.16
C GLU A 348 -11.08 -2.39 3.54
N ALA A 349 -11.95 -1.52 4.04
CA ALA A 349 -11.94 -0.10 3.71
C ALA A 349 -11.27 0.72 4.81
N TYR A 350 -10.43 1.70 4.41
CA TYR A 350 -9.79 2.60 5.37
C TYR A 350 -10.79 3.52 6.04
N PRO A 351 -10.77 3.61 7.39
CA PRO A 351 -11.71 4.44 8.16
C PRO A 351 -11.71 5.92 7.77
N GLU A 352 -10.55 6.46 7.38
CA GLU A 352 -10.38 7.85 6.97
C GLU A 352 -11.14 8.24 5.69
N CYS A 353 -11.63 7.25 4.94
CA CYS A 353 -12.38 7.47 3.69
C CYS A 353 -13.82 7.95 3.90
N VAL A 354 -14.28 8.11 5.14
CA VAL A 354 -15.54 8.76 5.50
C VAL A 354 -15.35 9.77 6.63
N GLU A 355 -16.15 10.84 6.64
CA GLU A 355 -16.09 11.89 7.66
C GLU A 355 -16.22 11.30 9.07
N GLY A 356 -15.17 11.46 9.89
CA GLY A 356 -15.15 11.00 11.28
C GLY A 356 -14.96 9.49 11.44
N GLY A 357 -14.69 8.73 10.36
CA GLY A 357 -14.60 7.27 10.37
C GLY A 357 -13.54 6.69 11.29
N GLU A 358 -12.44 7.42 11.52
CA GLU A 358 -11.38 7.01 12.47
C GLU A 358 -11.88 6.89 13.92
N ALA A 359 -12.92 7.65 14.29
CA ALA A 359 -13.53 7.61 15.62
C ALA A 359 -14.75 6.67 15.71
N MET A 360 -15.19 6.11 14.59
CA MET A 360 -16.36 5.23 14.50
C MET A 360 -16.02 3.80 14.92
N SER A 361 -17.00 3.11 15.52
CA SER A 361 -17.00 1.65 15.67
C SER A 361 -17.13 0.96 14.31
N THR A 362 -16.82 -0.34 14.23
CA THR A 362 -16.99 -1.13 13.01
C THR A 362 -18.43 -1.09 12.50
N GLU A 363 -19.42 -1.17 13.40
CA GLU A 363 -20.85 -1.12 13.07
C GLU A 363 -21.23 0.25 12.48
N GLU A 364 -20.70 1.35 13.03
CA GLU A 364 -20.93 2.70 12.54
C GLU A 364 -20.30 2.90 11.17
N ARG A 365 -19.09 2.38 10.94
CA ARG A 365 -18.43 2.40 9.62
C ARG A 365 -19.22 1.61 8.57
N LYS A 366 -19.71 0.42 8.91
CA LYS A 366 -20.62 -0.36 8.04
C LYS A 366 -21.90 0.42 7.72
N ALA A 367 -22.49 1.07 8.71
CA ALA A 367 -23.69 1.90 8.51
C ALA A 367 -23.40 3.14 7.64
N ALA A 368 -22.16 3.65 7.66
CA ALA A 368 -21.70 4.71 6.77
C ALA A 368 -21.39 4.20 5.33
N GLY A 369 -21.45 2.91 5.09
CA GLY A 369 -21.28 2.27 3.78
C GLY A 369 -19.89 1.72 3.50
N LEU A 370 -18.99 1.69 4.49
CA LEU A 370 -17.67 1.08 4.35
C LEU A 370 -17.74 -0.45 4.44
N ASN A 371 -16.87 -1.12 3.71
CA ASN A 371 -16.67 -2.55 3.83
C ASN A 371 -15.73 -2.87 5.00
N ASP A 372 -15.93 -4.03 5.62
CA ASP A 372 -15.14 -4.56 6.74
C ASP A 372 -14.71 -5.98 6.40
N SER A 373 -13.42 -6.26 6.49
CA SER A 373 -12.79 -7.53 6.14
C SER A 373 -11.49 -7.71 6.91
N ASN A 374 -10.98 -8.93 6.95
CA ASN A 374 -9.64 -9.22 7.48
C ASN A 374 -8.55 -9.13 6.42
N THR A 375 -8.90 -8.89 5.16
CA THR A 375 -7.97 -8.78 4.04
C THR A 375 -8.13 -7.45 3.32
N HIS A 376 -7.06 -6.98 2.67
CA HIS A 376 -7.05 -5.83 1.76
C HIS A 376 -6.06 -6.17 0.64
N VAL A 377 -6.54 -6.25 -0.60
CA VAL A 377 -5.74 -6.70 -1.74
C VAL A 377 -5.93 -5.78 -2.93
N ASP A 378 -4.89 -5.03 -3.25
CA ASP A 378 -4.83 -4.09 -4.37
C ASP A 378 -4.59 -4.82 -5.68
N PHE A 379 -5.30 -4.40 -6.73
CA PHE A 379 -5.04 -4.84 -8.10
C PHE A 379 -5.19 -3.70 -9.09
N MET A 380 -4.26 -3.61 -10.02
CA MET A 380 -4.11 -2.51 -10.94
C MET A 380 -5.09 -2.63 -12.12
N ILE A 381 -5.76 -1.52 -12.42
CA ILE A 381 -6.75 -1.39 -13.51
C ILE A 381 -6.43 -0.26 -14.48
N GLY A 382 -5.44 0.59 -14.14
CA GLY A 382 -5.06 1.78 -14.90
C GLY A 382 -4.40 1.43 -16.23
N THR A 383 -4.90 2.02 -17.31
CA THR A 383 -4.35 1.93 -18.67
C THR A 383 -4.14 3.32 -19.25
N SER A 384 -3.36 3.43 -20.33
CA SER A 384 -3.10 4.70 -21.02
C SER A 384 -4.36 5.33 -21.65
N ASP A 385 -5.43 4.59 -21.79
CA ASP A 385 -6.72 5.03 -22.34
C ASP A 385 -7.85 5.02 -21.31
N LEU A 386 -7.54 4.78 -20.03
CA LEU A 386 -8.56 4.81 -18.98
C LEU A 386 -9.26 6.15 -18.93
N SER A 387 -10.59 6.10 -19.00
CA SER A 387 -11.50 7.24 -18.78
C SER A 387 -12.27 7.04 -17.48
N ILE A 388 -12.36 8.12 -16.68
CA ILE A 388 -13.17 8.13 -15.47
C ILE A 388 -14.03 9.40 -15.48
N ILE A 389 -15.34 9.23 -15.40
CA ILE A 389 -16.30 10.33 -15.33
C ILE A 389 -16.96 10.30 -13.96
N GLY A 390 -16.87 11.39 -13.23
CA GLY A 390 -17.55 11.60 -11.96
C GLY A 390 -18.91 12.25 -12.18
N THR A 391 -19.96 11.73 -11.53
CA THR A 391 -21.29 12.33 -11.51
C THR A 391 -21.53 12.96 -10.13
N THR A 392 -21.82 14.25 -10.11
CA THR A 392 -22.15 14.98 -8.89
C THR A 392 -23.62 14.78 -8.50
N LYS A 393 -24.01 15.11 -7.27
CA LYS A 393 -25.36 14.92 -6.72
C LYS A 393 -26.46 15.67 -7.51
N ASP A 394 -26.10 16.72 -8.23
CA ASP A 394 -27.01 17.46 -9.15
C ASP A 394 -27.04 16.87 -10.57
N GLY A 395 -26.38 15.74 -10.81
CA GLY A 395 -26.36 15.01 -12.08
C GLY A 395 -25.36 15.57 -13.10
N ARG A 396 -24.46 16.47 -12.72
CA ARG A 396 -23.44 17.01 -13.62
C ARG A 396 -22.31 16.00 -13.77
N GLU A 397 -21.95 15.69 -15.02
CA GLU A 397 -20.79 14.86 -15.36
C GLU A 397 -19.52 15.71 -15.47
N VAL A 398 -18.45 15.24 -14.83
CA VAL A 398 -17.14 15.89 -14.80
C VAL A 398 -16.08 14.85 -15.16
N PRO A 399 -15.26 15.08 -16.19
CA PRO A 399 -14.12 14.23 -16.48
C PRO A 399 -13.11 14.26 -15.32
N VAL A 400 -12.86 13.11 -14.69
CA VAL A 400 -11.85 12.95 -13.64
C VAL A 400 -10.55 12.46 -14.26
N PHE A 401 -10.63 11.47 -15.16
CA PHE A 401 -9.52 10.97 -15.97
C PHE A 401 -9.86 10.99 -17.45
N VAL A 402 -8.87 11.38 -18.25
CA VAL A 402 -8.90 11.33 -19.72
C VAL A 402 -7.54 10.77 -20.16
N ASN A 403 -7.56 9.75 -21.01
CA ASN A 403 -6.34 9.09 -21.48
C ASN A 403 -5.40 8.71 -20.32
N GLY A 404 -5.93 8.07 -19.28
CA GLY A 404 -5.19 7.56 -18.14
C GLY A 404 -4.64 8.61 -17.17
N ASN A 405 -4.97 9.90 -17.33
CA ASN A 405 -4.42 10.98 -16.52
C ASN A 405 -5.49 11.90 -15.96
N PHE A 406 -5.19 12.58 -14.85
CA PHE A 406 -6.09 13.57 -14.26
C PHE A 406 -6.49 14.66 -15.26
N ALA A 407 -7.78 14.94 -15.35
CA ALA A 407 -8.38 16.03 -16.14
C ALA A 407 -8.92 17.19 -15.26
N LEU A 408 -8.73 17.09 -13.92
CA LEU A 408 -9.20 18.06 -12.92
C LEU A 408 -8.19 19.18 -12.67
#